data_d865bedc27804fd2cd1fdc883dc26bdd
#
_entry.id   d865bedc27804fd2cd1fdc883dc26bdd
#
_cell.length_a   1.000
_cell.length_b   1.000
_cell.length_c   1.000
_cell.angle_alpha   90.00
_cell.angle_beta   90.00
_cell.angle_gamma   90.00
#
_symmetry.space_group_name_H-M   'P 1'
#
loop_
_entity.id
_entity.type
_entity.pdbx_description
1 polymer ?
#
loop_
_entity_poly.entity_id
_entity_poly.type
_entity_poly.pdbx_seq_one_letter_code
_entity_poly.pdbx_strand_id
1 'polypeptide(L)'
;DCFGLEGVHLSGYSCGPDHVTVKSAARGCQEWIPIKRWDSPFDCVKWHKENGYEIIALETGEDIPSINDVKWPEKGLIILGNEELGIAPELMAEATMKVTIPMAGRKASMNVAGAFAIMAFCLRSAQR
;
A
#
# COMPACT_ATOMS: atom_id res chain seq x y z
N ASP A 1 7.65 -9.07 3.05
CA ASP A 1 8.93 -9.78 3.13
C ASP A 1 9.33 -10.37 1.79
N CYS A 2 8.53 -11.24 1.18
CA CYS A 2 8.86 -11.91 -0.10
C CYS A 2 9.27 -10.95 -1.24
N PHE A 3 8.81 -9.72 -1.22
CA PHE A 3 9.14 -8.70 -2.21
C PHE A 3 10.27 -7.76 -1.76
N GLY A 4 10.86 -7.97 -0.59
CA GLY A 4 11.95 -7.17 -0.04
C GLY A 4 11.56 -5.71 0.19
N LEU A 5 10.35 -5.47 0.72
CA LEU A 5 9.90 -4.13 1.10
C LEU A 5 10.56 -3.70 2.41
N GLU A 6 10.77 -2.40 2.58
CA GLU A 6 11.51 -1.84 3.72
C GLU A 6 10.75 -1.92 5.04
N GLY A 7 9.42 -1.95 5.00
CA GLY A 7 8.62 -2.01 6.22
C GLY A 7 7.13 -1.83 5.99
N VAL A 8 6.39 -1.88 7.09
CA VAL A 8 4.93 -1.69 7.14
C VAL A 8 4.60 -0.53 8.08
N HIS A 9 3.79 0.38 7.61
CA HIS A 9 3.28 1.51 8.38
C HIS A 9 1.81 1.31 8.71
N LEU A 10 1.47 1.39 9.97
CA LEU A 10 0.12 1.21 10.49
C LEU A 10 -0.44 2.54 10.98
N SER A 11 -1.70 2.81 10.71
CA SER A 11 -2.41 3.95 11.27
C SER A 11 -3.88 3.60 11.57
N GLY A 12 -4.54 4.45 12.32
CA GLY A 12 -5.94 4.26 12.68
C GLY A 12 -6.21 2.93 13.38
N TYR A 13 -7.21 2.21 12.90
CA TYR A 13 -7.68 0.94 13.49
C TYR A 13 -6.93 -0.30 12.99
N SER A 14 -5.85 -0.15 12.23
CA SER A 14 -5.06 -1.29 11.76
C SER A 14 -4.55 -2.13 12.92
N CYS A 15 -4.73 -3.45 12.85
CA CYS A 15 -4.21 -4.36 13.86
C CYS A 15 -2.69 -4.35 13.89
N GLY A 16 -2.13 -4.36 15.09
CA GLY A 16 -0.68 -4.41 15.30
C GLY A 16 -0.11 -5.83 15.19
N PRO A 17 1.22 -5.96 15.19
CA PRO A 17 1.91 -7.25 15.06
C PRO A 17 1.58 -8.24 16.18
N ASP A 18 1.17 -7.75 17.34
CA ASP A 18 0.82 -8.59 18.51
C ASP A 18 -0.58 -9.22 18.42
N HIS A 19 -1.41 -8.75 17.50
CA HIS A 19 -2.76 -9.28 17.33
C HIS A 19 -2.74 -10.73 16.85
N VAL A 20 -3.56 -11.60 17.47
CA VAL A 20 -3.55 -13.04 17.20
C VAL A 20 -3.76 -13.39 15.71
N THR A 21 -4.65 -12.67 15.04
CA THR A 21 -4.92 -12.87 13.62
C THR A 21 -3.73 -12.48 12.74
N VAL A 22 -3.03 -11.39 13.10
CA VAL A 22 -1.82 -10.95 12.39
C VAL A 22 -0.71 -11.98 12.55
N LYS A 23 -0.45 -12.44 13.78
CA LYS A 23 0.55 -13.51 14.04
C LYS A 23 0.27 -14.78 13.25
N SER A 24 -1.00 -15.19 13.21
CA SER A 24 -1.41 -16.38 12.46
C SER A 24 -1.19 -16.23 10.95
N ALA A 25 -1.54 -15.08 10.39
CA ALA A 25 -1.39 -14.80 8.96
C ALA A 25 0.07 -14.56 8.56
N ALA A 26 0.82 -13.83 9.37
CA ALA A 26 2.20 -13.44 9.07
C ALA A 26 3.21 -14.58 9.27
N ARG A 27 2.88 -15.63 10.03
CA ARG A 27 3.72 -16.81 10.25
C ARG A 27 5.16 -16.50 10.68
N GLY A 28 5.35 -15.47 11.51
CA GLY A 28 6.65 -15.05 12.01
C GLY A 28 7.26 -13.86 11.26
N CYS A 29 6.82 -13.55 10.05
CA CYS A 29 7.38 -12.41 9.28
C CYS A 29 7.21 -11.07 10.00
N GLN A 30 6.21 -10.92 10.86
CA GLN A 30 6.01 -9.72 11.68
C GLN A 30 7.16 -9.43 12.65
N GLU A 31 8.05 -10.39 12.89
CA GLU A 31 9.25 -10.23 13.74
C GLU A 31 10.46 -9.74 12.93
N TRP A 32 10.44 -9.88 11.61
CA TRP A 32 11.55 -9.56 10.72
C TRP A 32 11.38 -8.23 10.00
N ILE A 33 10.14 -7.88 9.66
CA ILE A 33 9.84 -6.66 8.92
C ILE A 33 9.67 -5.51 9.92
N PRO A 34 10.34 -4.38 9.70
CA PRO A 34 10.09 -3.18 10.49
C PRO A 34 8.62 -2.77 10.41
N ILE A 35 7.96 -2.67 11.56
CA ILE A 35 6.56 -2.22 11.65
C ILE A 35 6.52 -0.98 12.52
N LYS A 36 6.01 0.13 11.96
CA LYS A 36 5.87 1.40 12.67
C LYS A 36 4.41 1.83 12.71
N ARG A 37 3.91 2.18 13.89
CA ARG A 37 2.59 2.79 14.07
C ARG A 37 2.72 4.30 14.09
N TRP A 38 1.79 4.95 13.43
CA TRP A 38 1.66 6.40 13.37
C TRP A 38 0.32 6.81 13.98
N ASP A 39 0.30 7.92 14.72
CA ASP A 39 -0.93 8.48 15.29
C ASP A 39 -1.85 9.02 14.18
N SER A 40 -1.24 9.55 13.13
CA SER A 40 -1.95 10.02 11.94
C SER A 40 -1.33 9.46 10.65
N PRO A 41 -2.15 9.04 9.67
CA PRO A 41 -1.64 8.65 8.36
C PRO A 41 -1.00 9.83 7.62
N PHE A 42 -1.42 11.06 7.91
CA PHE A 42 -0.84 12.28 7.32
C PHE A 42 0.59 12.53 7.81
N ASP A 43 0.89 12.23 9.06
CA ASP A 43 2.26 12.34 9.59
C ASP A 43 3.19 11.31 8.92
N CYS A 44 2.69 10.11 8.68
CA CYS A 44 3.39 9.10 7.91
C CYS A 44 3.70 9.58 6.49
N VAL A 45 2.70 10.08 5.78
CA VAL A 45 2.85 10.61 4.42
C VAL A 45 3.82 11.79 4.38
N LYS A 46 3.67 12.74 5.29
CA LYS A 46 4.54 13.91 5.38
C LYS A 46 6.00 13.49 5.56
N TRP A 47 6.27 12.62 6.52
CA TRP A 47 7.63 12.13 6.78
C TRP A 47 8.23 11.48 5.53
N HIS A 48 7.47 10.66 4.82
CA HIS A 48 7.96 9.99 3.61
C HIS A 48 8.24 10.99 2.48
N LYS A 49 7.37 11.97 2.25
CA LYS A 49 7.61 13.05 1.28
C LYS A 49 8.90 13.82 1.60
N GLU A 50 9.11 14.19 2.86
CA GLU A 50 10.30 14.90 3.31
C GLU A 50 11.59 14.06 3.15
N ASN A 51 11.47 12.73 3.08
CA ASN A 51 12.59 11.80 2.86
C ASN A 51 12.69 11.28 1.40
N GLY A 52 12.00 11.93 0.47
CA GLY A 52 12.13 11.67 -0.96
C GLY A 52 11.37 10.46 -1.48
N TYR A 53 10.32 10.03 -0.78
CA TYR A 53 9.42 8.98 -1.25
C TYR A 53 8.28 9.56 -2.08
N GLU A 54 7.96 8.91 -3.18
CA GLU A 54 6.69 9.12 -3.89
C GLU A 54 5.55 8.47 -3.11
N ILE A 55 4.41 9.12 -3.06
CA ILE A 55 3.22 8.61 -2.39
C ILE A 55 2.30 7.97 -3.41
N ILE A 56 2.14 6.67 -3.34
CA ILE A 56 1.45 5.87 -4.34
C ILE A 56 0.14 5.35 -3.75
N ALA A 57 -0.98 5.82 -4.27
CA ALA A 57 -2.31 5.33 -3.88
C ALA A 57 -2.76 4.22 -4.83
N LEU A 58 -3.05 3.04 -4.27
CA LEU A 58 -3.66 1.93 -5.01
C LEU A 58 -5.18 1.95 -4.76
N GLU A 59 -5.93 2.30 -5.80
CA GLU A 59 -7.38 2.44 -5.72
C GLU A 59 -8.05 2.00 -7.02
N THR A 60 -9.33 1.75 -6.99
CA THR A 60 -10.14 1.44 -8.17
C THR A 60 -10.67 2.73 -8.81
N GLY A 61 -10.65 2.81 -10.14
CA GLY A 61 -11.19 3.96 -10.87
C GLY A 61 -10.91 3.90 -12.36
N GLU A 62 -11.85 4.38 -13.17
CA GLU A 62 -11.72 4.37 -14.64
C GLU A 62 -10.67 5.38 -15.14
N ASP A 63 -10.51 6.50 -14.42
CA ASP A 63 -9.58 7.56 -14.78
C ASP A 63 -8.19 7.38 -14.12
N ILE A 64 -7.96 6.25 -13.45
CA ILE A 64 -6.68 5.97 -12.78
C ILE A 64 -5.81 5.11 -13.71
N PRO A 65 -4.55 5.50 -13.98
CA PRO A 65 -3.64 4.71 -14.80
C PRO A 65 -3.46 3.28 -14.29
N SER A 66 -3.37 2.33 -15.21
CA SER A 66 -3.07 0.94 -14.87
C SER A 66 -1.67 0.80 -14.29
N ILE A 67 -1.49 -0.11 -13.33
CA ILE A 67 -0.18 -0.50 -12.79
C ILE A 67 0.81 -0.96 -13.87
N ASN A 68 0.31 -1.35 -15.06
CA ASN A 68 1.14 -1.79 -16.18
C ASN A 68 1.71 -0.62 -17.00
N ASP A 69 1.11 0.57 -16.87
CA ASP A 69 1.37 1.71 -17.77
C ASP A 69 2.13 2.85 -17.06
N VAL A 70 2.49 2.65 -15.80
CA VAL A 70 3.19 3.66 -15.00
C VAL A 70 4.68 3.40 -14.90
N LYS A 71 5.46 4.47 -14.76
CA LYS A 71 6.87 4.39 -14.42
C LYS A 71 6.99 4.40 -12.88
N TRP A 72 7.50 3.31 -12.34
CA TRP A 72 7.67 3.16 -10.90
C TRP A 72 8.85 3.96 -10.36
N PRO A 73 8.70 4.63 -9.21
CA PRO A 73 9.79 5.35 -8.54
C PRO A 73 10.75 4.37 -7.85
N GLU A 74 11.95 4.84 -7.55
CA GLU A 74 12.92 4.08 -6.74
C GLU A 74 12.46 3.93 -5.28
N LYS A 75 11.86 4.99 -4.74
CA LYS A 75 11.32 5.04 -3.37
C LYS A 75 9.84 5.37 -3.40
N GLY A 76 9.02 4.52 -2.83
CA GLY A 76 7.58 4.72 -2.79
C GLY A 76 6.95 4.27 -1.48
N LEU A 77 6.04 5.07 -0.95
CA LEU A 77 5.10 4.69 0.08
C LEU A 77 3.78 4.29 -0.58
N ILE A 78 3.40 3.04 -0.44
CA ILE A 78 2.12 2.54 -0.96
C ILE A 78 1.03 2.79 0.08
N ILE A 79 -0.03 3.48 -0.31
CA ILE A 79 -1.24 3.64 0.48
C ILE A 79 -2.29 2.65 -0.01
N LEU A 80 -2.82 1.89 0.93
CA LEU A 80 -3.93 0.96 0.72
C LEU A 80 -5.13 1.41 1.53
N GLY A 81 -6.30 1.36 0.92
CA GLY A 81 -7.56 1.72 1.56
C GLY A 81 -8.17 0.61 2.39
N ASN A 82 -9.18 0.96 3.15
CA ASN A 82 -10.10 0.02 3.77
C ASN A 82 -10.93 -0.70 2.70
N GLU A 83 -11.30 -1.96 2.93
CA GLU A 83 -12.02 -2.79 1.96
C GLU A 83 -13.43 -2.25 1.63
N GLU A 84 -14.04 -1.52 2.55
CA GLU A 84 -15.40 -0.96 2.37
C GLU A 84 -15.38 0.49 1.89
N LEU A 85 -14.46 1.30 2.45
CA LEU A 85 -14.46 2.75 2.27
C LEU A 85 -13.36 3.24 1.32
N GLY A 86 -12.41 2.38 0.96
CA GLY A 86 -11.25 2.78 0.16
C GLY A 86 -10.29 3.69 0.92
N ILE A 87 -9.57 4.52 0.20
CA ILE A 87 -8.68 5.54 0.75
C ILE A 87 -9.49 6.82 0.96
N ALA A 88 -9.39 7.41 2.17
CA ALA A 88 -10.06 8.68 2.46
C ALA A 88 -9.67 9.76 1.42
N PRO A 89 -10.63 10.58 0.94
CA PRO A 89 -10.37 11.57 -0.10
C PRO A 89 -9.22 12.53 0.23
N GLU A 90 -9.12 12.94 1.49
CA GLU A 90 -8.07 13.83 1.97
C GLU A 90 -6.68 13.17 1.88
N LEU A 91 -6.60 11.87 2.17
CA LEU A 91 -5.36 11.10 2.07
C LEU A 91 -5.02 10.80 0.60
N MET A 92 -6.06 10.54 -0.22
CA MET A 92 -5.91 10.38 -1.67
C MET A 92 -5.36 11.65 -2.34
N ALA A 93 -5.69 12.83 -1.82
CA ALA A 93 -5.16 14.11 -2.31
C ALA A 93 -3.66 14.28 -2.04
N GLU A 94 -3.11 13.58 -1.05
CA GLU A 94 -1.68 13.58 -0.74
C GLU A 94 -0.86 12.68 -1.69
N ALA A 95 -1.51 11.79 -2.44
CA ALA A 95 -0.82 10.91 -3.37
C ALA A 95 -0.22 11.68 -4.55
N THR A 96 1.06 11.42 -4.81
CA THR A 96 1.77 11.95 -5.98
C THR A 96 1.57 11.08 -7.22
N MET A 97 1.22 9.81 -6.98
CA MET A 97 0.88 8.83 -8.01
C MET A 97 -0.36 8.05 -7.60
N LYS A 98 -1.26 7.84 -8.54
CA LYS A 98 -2.42 6.96 -8.37
C LYS A 98 -2.35 5.86 -9.39
N VAL A 99 -2.63 4.62 -8.97
CA VAL A 99 -2.59 3.45 -9.84
C VAL A 99 -3.76 2.53 -9.58
N THR A 100 -4.21 1.84 -10.60
CA THR A 100 -5.27 0.83 -10.49
C THR A 100 -4.83 -0.51 -11.06
N ILE A 101 -5.37 -1.58 -10.49
CA ILE A 101 -5.24 -2.93 -11.06
C ILE A 101 -6.44 -3.13 -12.00
N PRO A 102 -6.21 -3.33 -13.31
CA PRO A 102 -7.30 -3.60 -14.24
C PRO A 102 -8.06 -4.87 -13.87
N MET A 103 -9.37 -4.76 -13.74
CA MET A 103 -10.24 -5.89 -13.42
C MET A 103 -11.20 -6.16 -14.59
N ALA A 104 -11.16 -7.37 -15.13
CA ALA A 104 -12.01 -7.79 -16.24
C ALA A 104 -13.36 -8.39 -15.80
N GLY A 105 -13.56 -8.57 -14.50
CA GLY A 105 -14.74 -9.22 -13.93
C GLY A 105 -15.82 -8.23 -13.51
N ARG A 106 -16.86 -8.76 -12.87
CA ARG A 106 -17.99 -7.97 -12.36
C ARG A 106 -17.75 -7.34 -10.98
N LYS A 107 -16.72 -7.80 -10.25
CA LYS A 107 -16.38 -7.25 -8.94
C LYS A 107 -15.71 -5.90 -9.08
N ALA A 108 -16.13 -4.96 -8.24
CA ALA A 108 -15.60 -3.59 -8.21
C ALA A 108 -14.30 -3.47 -7.39
N SER A 109 -13.94 -4.49 -6.60
CA SER A 109 -12.74 -4.48 -5.76
C SER A 109 -12.23 -5.89 -5.52
N MET A 110 -10.96 -6.01 -5.13
CA MET A 110 -10.36 -7.27 -4.67
C MET A 110 -9.91 -7.15 -3.22
N ASN A 111 -9.60 -8.28 -2.62
CA ASN A 111 -9.01 -8.32 -1.28
C ASN A 111 -7.71 -7.50 -1.24
N VAL A 112 -7.53 -6.68 -0.20
CA VAL A 112 -6.40 -5.75 -0.07
C VAL A 112 -5.04 -6.46 -0.10
N ALA A 113 -4.92 -7.64 0.50
CA ALA A 113 -3.66 -8.39 0.49
C ALA A 113 -3.33 -8.91 -0.92
N GLY A 114 -4.35 -9.32 -1.70
CA GLY A 114 -4.19 -9.71 -3.10
C GLY A 114 -3.77 -8.52 -3.97
N ALA A 115 -4.46 -7.40 -3.82
CA ALA A 115 -4.13 -6.15 -4.51
C ALA A 115 -2.70 -5.69 -4.21
N PHE A 116 -2.32 -5.72 -2.93
CA PHE A 116 -0.96 -5.40 -2.50
C PHE A 116 0.09 -6.34 -3.10
N ALA A 117 -0.16 -7.65 -3.12
CA ALA A 117 0.79 -8.61 -3.68
C ALA A 117 1.05 -8.38 -5.17
N ILE A 118 -0.01 -8.11 -5.95
CA ILE A 118 0.11 -7.77 -7.37
C ILE A 118 0.93 -6.49 -7.56
N MET A 119 0.61 -5.45 -6.81
CA MET A 119 1.32 -4.18 -6.88
C MET A 119 2.79 -4.32 -6.49
N ALA A 120 3.08 -5.00 -5.40
CA ALA A 120 4.45 -5.22 -4.93
C ALA A 120 5.28 -6.01 -5.95
N PHE A 121 4.67 -7.00 -6.61
CA PHE A 121 5.31 -7.73 -7.70
C PHE A 121 5.65 -6.82 -8.88
N CYS A 122 4.71 -6.00 -9.34
CA CYS A 122 4.94 -5.06 -10.45
C CYS A 122 6.05 -4.07 -10.13
N LEU A 123 6.01 -3.48 -8.94
CA LEU A 123 7.02 -2.54 -8.48
C LEU A 123 8.43 -3.17 -8.45
N ARG A 124 8.57 -4.36 -7.89
CA ARG A 124 9.88 -5.06 -7.84
C ARG A 124 10.36 -5.52 -9.21
N SER A 125 9.45 -5.91 -10.09
CA SER A 125 9.80 -6.32 -11.45
C SER A 125 10.33 -5.16 -12.28
N ALA A 126 9.82 -3.96 -12.06
CA ALA A 126 10.25 -2.75 -12.74
C ALA A 126 11.60 -2.18 -12.22
N GLN A 127 12.02 -2.59 -11.03
CA GLN A 127 13.30 -2.16 -10.42
C GLN A 127 14.47 -3.12 -10.72
N ARG A 128 14.23 -4.19 -11.44
CA ARG A 128 15.26 -5.13 -11.92
C ARG A 128 15.78 -4.75 -13.28
#